data_98f210e36760ec65285f12bc970e2d11
#
_entry.id   98f210e36760ec65285f12bc970e2d11
#
_cell.length_a   1.000
_cell.length_b   1.000
_cell.length_c   1.000
_cell.angle_alpha   90.00
_cell.angle_beta   90.00
_cell.angle_gamma   90.00
#
_symmetry.space_group_name_H-M   'P 1'
#
loop_
_entity.id
_entity.type
_entity.pdbx_description
1 polymer ?
#
loop_
_entity_poly.entity_id
_entity_poly.type
_entity_poly.pdbx_seq_one_letter_code
_entity_poly.pdbx_strand_id
1 'polypeptide(L)'
;MRKISRRSFLAGAALCGAAAALTACGGSSASSTAASSVAASSAAAGSAAAAGDSYTVGICQLVEHAALDAATQGFEDALSAEFGENVTFDFQNAQNDSATCATIANGFVSSGVDLIMANATPALQAAQAATNTIPVLGTSVTEYGVALGLDNFSGTVGGNVSGTSDLAPLTEQADMILELFPEAKTVGLLYCSAEPNSEYQVQVVEEYLTGKGITCVRYSFADSNDVAAVTTKAAADSDVIYIPTDNTAASCTETIGNIVLNAGTPVVAGEQGICAGCGVATLSISYYDLGYKTGEMAAQILTGEADISQMAIAYAPAAKMYNPTMCEALNITVPDGYTAME
;
A
#
# COMPACT_ATOMS: atom_id res chain seq x y z
N MET A 1 46.49 -21.63 11.67
CA MET A 1 46.57 -23.07 11.96
C MET A 1 45.74 -23.38 13.19
N ARG A 2 44.63 -24.02 13.04
CA ARG A 2 44.11 -25.18 13.78
C ARG A 2 42.66 -25.39 13.37
N LYS A 3 42.48 -26.38 12.55
CA LYS A 3 41.20 -27.05 12.26
C LYS A 3 40.79 -27.83 13.48
N ILE A 4 39.52 -27.77 13.89
CA ILE A 4 38.91 -28.79 14.72
C ILE A 4 37.64 -29.29 14.06
N SER A 5 37.63 -30.58 13.93
CA SER A 5 36.81 -31.51 13.18
C SER A 5 35.44 -31.79 13.82
N ARG A 6 34.52 -32.18 12.93
CA ARG A 6 33.23 -32.83 13.21
C ARG A 6 33.44 -34.17 13.93
N ARG A 7 32.59 -34.53 14.87
CA ARG A 7 31.93 -35.87 14.97
C ARG A 7 31.23 -36.07 16.31
N SER A 8 29.96 -36.42 16.19
CA SER A 8 29.26 -37.54 16.84
C SER A 8 28.98 -37.47 18.34
N PHE A 9 27.68 -37.44 18.66
CA PHE A 9 27.16 -38.46 19.60
C PHE A 9 25.70 -38.79 19.22
N LEU A 10 25.56 -40.01 18.77
CA LEU A 10 24.32 -40.76 18.63
C LEU A 10 24.13 -41.61 19.91
N ALA A 11 22.87 -41.88 20.19
CA ALA A 11 22.36 -43.07 20.87
C ALA A 11 21.93 -42.93 22.35
N GLY A 12 20.71 -43.33 22.56
CA GLY A 12 20.10 -43.66 23.83
C GLY A 12 18.60 -43.92 23.69
N ALA A 13 18.25 -45.09 23.16
CA ALA A 13 16.87 -45.62 23.09
C ALA A 13 16.54 -46.41 24.38
N ALA A 14 15.24 -46.59 24.61
CA ALA A 14 14.53 -47.75 25.18
C ALA A 14 13.48 -47.32 26.19
N LEU A 15 12.20 -47.51 25.87
CA LEU A 15 11.37 -48.72 26.02
C LEU A 15 10.82 -48.93 27.45
N CYS A 16 9.55 -49.07 27.48
CA CYS A 16 8.63 -49.93 28.28
C CYS A 16 7.38 -49.15 28.65
N GLY A 17 6.17 -49.50 28.36
CA GLY A 17 5.57 -50.83 28.12
C GLY A 17 4.21 -50.86 28.79
N ALA A 18 3.19 -51.16 28.04
CA ALA A 18 2.07 -52.06 28.25
C ALA A 18 1.29 -51.94 29.58
N ALA A 19 0.05 -52.03 29.60
CA ALA A 19 -1.09 -52.75 29.10
C ALA A 19 -2.18 -52.78 30.16
N ALA A 20 -3.29 -52.91 29.90
CA ALA A 20 -4.45 -53.81 29.72
C ALA A 20 -5.61 -53.33 30.61
N ALA A 21 -6.76 -53.23 30.14
CA ALA A 21 -7.80 -54.11 29.57
C ALA A 21 -8.97 -54.37 30.56
N LEU A 22 -10.15 -54.26 29.99
CA LEU A 22 -11.36 -55.09 30.23
C LEU A 22 -12.13 -54.86 31.53
N THR A 23 -13.44 -54.64 31.52
CA THR A 23 -14.59 -55.51 31.22
C THR A 23 -15.84 -54.70 31.41
N ALA A 24 -16.79 -54.61 30.56
CA ALA A 24 -17.83 -55.50 30.07
C ALA A 24 -19.07 -55.65 30.97
N CYS A 25 -20.20 -55.73 30.29
CA CYS A 25 -21.54 -56.21 30.67
C CYS A 25 -22.46 -55.19 31.34
N GLY A 26 -23.64 -54.93 30.90
CA GLY A 26 -24.60 -55.63 30.09
C GLY A 26 -25.98 -55.35 30.65
N GLY A 27 -27.01 -55.29 29.83
CA GLY A 27 -28.37 -55.35 30.35
C GLY A 27 -29.42 -54.60 29.56
N SER A 28 -30.12 -55.35 28.77
CA SER A 28 -31.25 -55.05 27.89
C SER A 28 -32.53 -54.63 28.62
N SER A 29 -33.40 -54.01 27.84
CA SER A 29 -34.85 -54.28 27.63
C SER A 29 -35.71 -53.05 27.79
N ALA A 30 -36.23 -52.60 26.73
CA ALA A 30 -37.51 -52.78 26.07
C ALA A 30 -38.58 -51.73 26.40
N SER A 31 -39.01 -51.13 25.32
CA SER A 31 -40.37 -50.82 24.89
C SER A 31 -41.31 -50.03 25.75
N SER A 32 -41.77 -48.90 25.25
CA SER A 32 -43.17 -48.79 24.77
C SER A 32 -43.48 -47.37 24.26
N THR A 33 -44.16 -47.41 23.15
CA THR A 33 -44.84 -46.33 22.43
C THR A 33 -45.81 -45.49 23.24
N ALA A 34 -45.86 -44.19 22.99
CA ALA A 34 -47.10 -43.45 22.84
C ALA A 34 -46.87 -42.13 22.10
N ALA A 35 -47.59 -41.96 21.03
CA ALA A 35 -47.76 -40.75 20.28
C ALA A 35 -48.69 -39.77 21.01
N SER A 36 -48.47 -38.46 20.91
CA SER A 36 -49.50 -37.46 20.58
C SER A 36 -49.00 -36.05 20.61
N SER A 37 -49.13 -35.41 19.46
CA SER A 37 -49.73 -34.11 19.13
C SER A 37 -49.01 -32.83 19.48
N VAL A 38 -48.59 -32.19 18.38
CA VAL A 38 -48.65 -30.78 17.96
C VAL A 38 -48.96 -29.74 19.02
N ALA A 39 -47.97 -28.85 19.23
CA ALA A 39 -48.24 -27.44 19.34
C ALA A 39 -47.12 -26.67 18.62
N ALA A 40 -47.43 -26.05 17.49
CA ALA A 40 -46.62 -25.08 16.83
C ALA A 40 -46.55 -23.83 17.77
N SER A 41 -45.39 -23.59 18.28
CA SER A 41 -45.05 -22.31 18.85
C SER A 41 -43.93 -21.71 18.02
N SER A 42 -44.29 -20.77 17.16
CA SER A 42 -43.39 -19.91 16.47
C SER A 42 -42.69 -19.04 17.52
N ALA A 43 -41.56 -19.52 18.02
CA ALA A 43 -40.57 -18.68 18.66
C ALA A 43 -39.71 -18.11 17.53
N ALA A 44 -39.80 -16.81 17.39
CA ALA A 44 -38.83 -16.03 16.62
C ALA A 44 -37.43 -16.45 17.11
N ALA A 45 -36.72 -17.16 16.27
CA ALA A 45 -35.28 -17.31 16.44
C ALA A 45 -34.70 -15.88 16.27
N GLY A 46 -34.51 -15.20 17.37
CA GLY A 46 -33.55 -14.14 17.41
C GLY A 46 -32.22 -14.76 16.99
N SER A 47 -31.71 -14.32 15.85
CA SER A 47 -30.35 -14.59 15.46
C SER A 47 -29.48 -14.10 16.62
N ALA A 48 -29.00 -15.03 17.45
CA ALA A 48 -27.85 -14.75 18.26
C ALA A 48 -26.73 -14.50 17.23
N ALA A 49 -26.29 -13.26 17.12
CA ALA A 49 -25.02 -12.97 16.48
C ALA A 49 -24.00 -13.93 17.09
N ALA A 50 -23.43 -14.79 16.27
CA ALA A 50 -22.26 -15.55 16.65
C ALA A 50 -21.28 -14.54 17.22
N ALA A 51 -20.63 -14.84 18.35
CA ALA A 51 -19.50 -14.06 18.82
C ALA A 51 -18.53 -14.03 17.65
N GLY A 52 -18.41 -12.86 17.00
CA GLY A 52 -17.60 -12.70 15.81
C GLY A 52 -16.14 -13.04 16.12
N ASP A 53 -15.48 -13.72 15.22
CA ASP A 53 -14.05 -13.93 15.29
C ASP A 53 -13.37 -12.55 15.47
N SER A 54 -12.36 -12.46 16.33
CA SER A 54 -11.57 -11.25 16.50
C SER A 54 -10.32 -11.35 15.63
N TYR A 55 -10.01 -10.27 14.95
CA TYR A 55 -8.88 -10.21 14.01
C TYR A 55 -7.82 -9.23 14.50
N THR A 56 -6.55 -9.57 14.25
CA THR A 56 -5.40 -8.69 14.47
C THR A 56 -4.75 -8.40 13.12
N VAL A 57 -4.69 -7.13 12.74
CA VAL A 57 -4.13 -6.70 11.46
C VAL A 57 -2.87 -5.90 11.69
N GLY A 58 -1.76 -6.35 11.11
CA GLY A 58 -0.51 -5.60 11.10
C GLY A 58 -0.50 -4.55 9.99
N ILE A 59 -0.15 -3.32 10.31
CA ILE A 59 -0.02 -2.23 9.35
C ILE A 59 1.42 -1.76 9.33
N CYS A 60 2.11 -1.99 8.20
CA CYS A 60 3.44 -1.46 7.94
C CYS A 60 3.34 -0.27 6.99
N GLN A 61 3.44 0.95 7.52
CA GLN A 61 3.52 2.16 6.72
C GLN A 61 4.99 2.57 6.54
N LEU A 62 5.38 2.89 5.30
CA LEU A 62 6.76 3.26 4.99
C LEU A 62 7.21 4.52 5.73
N VAL A 63 6.40 5.58 5.66
CA VAL A 63 6.72 6.90 6.22
C VAL A 63 5.41 7.68 6.46
N GLU A 64 5.45 8.69 7.33
CA GLU A 64 4.32 9.60 7.54
C GLU A 64 4.33 10.72 6.50
N HIS A 65 3.28 10.81 5.71
CA HIS A 65 2.88 11.93 4.89
C HIS A 65 1.40 11.80 4.49
N ALA A 66 0.82 12.91 4.04
CA ALA A 66 -0.63 13.03 3.85
C ALA A 66 -1.28 11.89 3.05
N ALA A 67 -0.64 11.39 1.99
CA ALA A 67 -1.22 10.34 1.16
C ALA A 67 -1.23 8.98 1.88
N LEU A 68 -0.10 8.55 2.48
CA LEU A 68 -0.04 7.28 3.20
C LEU A 68 -0.90 7.30 4.47
N ASP A 69 -0.94 8.43 5.18
CA ASP A 69 -1.77 8.58 6.38
C ASP A 69 -3.26 8.47 6.01
N ALA A 70 -3.68 9.09 4.90
CA ALA A 70 -5.04 8.97 4.39
C ALA A 70 -5.39 7.53 3.96
N ALA A 71 -4.46 6.80 3.32
CA ALA A 71 -4.67 5.41 2.95
C ALA A 71 -4.79 4.50 4.18
N THR A 72 -3.95 4.69 5.19
CA THR A 72 -4.06 3.96 6.46
C THR A 72 -5.39 4.24 7.15
N GLN A 73 -5.80 5.51 7.24
CA GLN A 73 -7.09 5.88 7.83
C GLN A 73 -8.27 5.23 7.10
N GLY A 74 -8.28 5.30 5.75
CA GLY A 74 -9.35 4.66 4.97
C GLY A 74 -9.42 3.15 5.20
N PHE A 75 -8.27 2.49 5.28
CA PHE A 75 -8.19 1.05 5.57
C PHE A 75 -8.75 0.69 6.96
N GLU A 76 -8.35 1.43 7.99
CA GLU A 76 -8.83 1.23 9.36
C GLU A 76 -10.32 1.52 9.48
N ASP A 77 -10.82 2.57 8.82
CA ASP A 77 -12.24 2.92 8.82
C ASP A 77 -13.10 1.82 8.18
N ALA A 78 -12.65 1.24 7.05
CA ALA A 78 -13.37 0.17 6.39
C ALA A 78 -13.48 -1.09 7.26
N LEU A 79 -12.38 -1.52 7.88
CA LEU A 79 -12.39 -2.68 8.76
C LEU A 79 -13.14 -2.42 10.07
N SER A 80 -13.04 -1.19 10.62
CA SER A 80 -13.79 -0.80 11.80
C SER A 80 -15.29 -0.74 11.55
N ALA A 81 -15.69 -0.34 10.33
CA ALA A 81 -17.10 -0.36 9.92
C ALA A 81 -17.66 -1.77 9.82
N GLU A 82 -16.86 -2.75 9.37
CA GLU A 82 -17.26 -4.15 9.20
C GLU A 82 -17.24 -4.93 10.53
N PHE A 83 -16.16 -4.80 11.30
CA PHE A 83 -15.90 -5.65 12.48
C PHE A 83 -16.09 -4.95 13.82
N GLY A 84 -16.18 -3.62 13.87
CA GLY A 84 -16.29 -2.85 15.09
C GLY A 84 -15.14 -3.13 16.06
N GLU A 85 -15.46 -3.54 17.29
CA GLU A 85 -14.47 -3.87 18.32
C GLU A 85 -13.76 -5.22 18.12
N ASN A 86 -14.16 -6.00 17.10
CA ASN A 86 -13.57 -7.30 16.80
C ASN A 86 -12.33 -7.21 15.89
N VAL A 87 -11.88 -6.04 15.52
CA VAL A 87 -10.61 -5.83 14.82
C VAL A 87 -9.67 -4.97 15.67
N THR A 88 -8.39 -5.35 15.67
CA THR A 88 -7.32 -4.58 16.33
C THR A 88 -6.19 -4.36 15.32
N PHE A 89 -5.60 -3.17 15.38
CA PHE A 89 -4.52 -2.78 14.48
C PHE A 89 -3.19 -2.68 15.23
N ASP A 90 -2.15 -3.34 14.71
CA ASP A 90 -0.75 -3.12 15.12
C ASP A 90 -0.11 -2.23 14.05
N PHE A 91 -0.20 -0.90 14.25
CA PHE A 91 0.38 0.09 13.35
C PHE A 91 1.84 0.35 13.67
N GLN A 92 2.70 0.24 12.64
CA GLN A 92 4.12 0.49 12.72
C GLN A 92 4.59 1.37 11.55
N ASN A 93 5.32 2.45 11.87
CA ASN A 93 5.92 3.34 10.88
C ASN A 93 7.41 3.01 10.69
N ALA A 94 7.82 2.75 9.45
CA ALA A 94 9.19 2.38 9.11
C ALA A 94 10.13 3.61 8.94
N GLN A 95 9.63 4.84 9.04
CA GLN A 95 10.42 6.07 8.97
C GLN A 95 11.29 6.18 7.70
N ASN A 96 10.73 5.75 6.58
CA ASN A 96 11.36 5.74 5.25
C ASN A 96 12.60 4.82 5.16
N ASP A 97 12.64 3.75 5.97
CA ASP A 97 13.74 2.78 5.97
C ASP A 97 13.26 1.38 5.62
N SER A 98 13.71 0.84 4.49
CA SER A 98 13.32 -0.48 3.98
C SER A 98 13.78 -1.62 4.90
N ALA A 99 14.87 -1.46 5.65
CA ALA A 99 15.32 -2.49 6.60
C ALA A 99 14.43 -2.50 7.83
N THR A 100 13.89 -1.35 8.22
CA THR A 100 12.87 -1.22 9.26
C THR A 100 11.56 -1.85 8.80
N CYS A 101 11.12 -1.68 7.53
CA CYS A 101 9.97 -2.41 6.98
C CYS A 101 10.13 -3.94 7.14
N ALA A 102 11.32 -4.47 6.83
CA ALA A 102 11.61 -5.90 6.98
C ALA A 102 11.54 -6.35 8.45
N THR A 103 12.01 -5.52 9.38
CA THR A 103 11.94 -5.79 10.82
C THR A 103 10.49 -5.83 11.30
N ILE A 104 9.66 -4.85 10.89
CA ILE A 104 8.23 -4.76 11.21
C ILE A 104 7.49 -5.99 10.65
N ALA A 105 7.67 -6.31 9.37
CA ALA A 105 7.01 -7.45 8.74
C ALA A 105 7.34 -8.78 9.43
N ASN A 106 8.61 -9.01 9.80
CA ASN A 106 8.98 -10.18 10.58
C ASN A 106 8.40 -10.18 12.00
N GLY A 107 8.19 -9.01 12.59
CA GLY A 107 7.48 -8.83 13.87
C GLY A 107 6.04 -9.32 13.76
N PHE A 108 5.31 -8.90 12.73
CA PHE A 108 3.92 -9.33 12.46
C PHE A 108 3.81 -10.84 12.24
N VAL A 109 4.76 -11.42 11.46
CA VAL A 109 4.81 -12.89 11.28
C VAL A 109 5.01 -13.59 12.61
N SER A 110 5.89 -13.08 13.46
CA SER A 110 6.21 -13.67 14.77
C SER A 110 5.04 -13.55 15.76
N SER A 111 4.28 -12.46 15.72
CA SER A 111 3.09 -12.27 16.54
C SER A 111 1.86 -12.99 16.01
N GLY A 112 1.90 -13.47 14.76
CA GLY A 112 0.83 -14.25 14.14
C GLY A 112 -0.41 -13.41 13.84
N VAL A 113 -0.24 -12.23 13.24
CA VAL A 113 -1.36 -11.42 12.77
C VAL A 113 -2.16 -12.15 11.69
N ASP A 114 -3.44 -11.84 11.57
CA ASP A 114 -4.35 -12.50 10.62
C ASP A 114 -4.18 -11.97 9.18
N LEU A 115 -3.72 -10.72 9.04
CA LEU A 115 -3.47 -10.05 7.76
C LEU A 115 -2.41 -8.96 7.95
N ILE A 116 -1.61 -8.71 6.91
CA ILE A 116 -0.68 -7.57 6.85
C ILE A 116 -1.15 -6.59 5.78
N MET A 117 -1.36 -5.34 6.16
CA MET A 117 -1.47 -4.23 5.22
C MET A 117 -0.10 -3.57 5.07
N ALA A 118 0.37 -3.50 3.84
CA ALA A 118 1.65 -2.91 3.48
C ALA A 118 1.42 -1.63 2.69
N ASN A 119 1.70 -0.49 3.32
CA ASN A 119 1.47 0.84 2.76
C ASN A 119 2.75 1.39 2.15
N ALA A 120 2.80 1.44 0.83
CA ALA A 120 3.89 1.76 -0.09
C ALA A 120 4.73 0.55 -0.57
N THR A 121 5.41 0.72 -1.71
CA THR A 121 6.19 -0.31 -2.39
C THR A 121 7.25 -1.00 -1.50
N PRO A 122 8.10 -0.29 -0.73
CA PRO A 122 9.08 -0.96 0.14
C PRO A 122 8.45 -1.78 1.26
N ALA A 123 7.30 -1.35 1.80
CA ALA A 123 6.55 -2.10 2.80
C ALA A 123 5.97 -3.39 2.20
N LEU A 124 5.43 -3.34 0.97
CA LEU A 124 4.94 -4.52 0.25
C LEU A 124 6.06 -5.52 -0.02
N GLN A 125 7.22 -5.06 -0.50
CA GLN A 125 8.38 -5.92 -0.74
C GLN A 125 8.83 -6.63 0.54
N ALA A 126 8.89 -5.92 1.65
CA ALA A 126 9.25 -6.46 2.95
C ALA A 126 8.23 -7.49 3.46
N ALA A 127 6.94 -7.20 3.38
CA ALA A 127 5.88 -8.10 3.81
C ALA A 127 5.82 -9.38 2.96
N GLN A 128 5.93 -9.26 1.64
CA GLN A 128 5.97 -10.41 0.71
C GLN A 128 7.19 -11.30 0.97
N ALA A 129 8.34 -10.72 1.29
CA ALA A 129 9.54 -11.48 1.62
C ALA A 129 9.47 -12.18 2.99
N ALA A 130 8.70 -11.65 3.94
CA ALA A 130 8.60 -12.16 5.30
C ALA A 130 7.66 -13.38 5.43
N THR A 131 6.63 -13.49 4.60
CA THR A 131 5.62 -14.55 4.71
C THR A 131 5.09 -15.00 3.35
N ASN A 132 4.72 -16.28 3.28
CA ASN A 132 3.98 -16.87 2.15
C ASN A 132 2.64 -17.47 2.58
N THR A 133 2.22 -17.23 3.81
CA THR A 133 0.99 -17.80 4.38
C THR A 133 0.04 -16.76 4.94
N ILE A 134 0.55 -15.72 5.61
CA ILE A 134 -0.28 -14.61 6.09
C ILE A 134 -0.69 -13.78 4.86
N PRO A 135 -1.98 -13.46 4.67
CA PRO A 135 -2.42 -12.57 3.60
C PRO A 135 -1.73 -11.21 3.67
N VAL A 136 -1.24 -10.71 2.55
CA VAL A 136 -0.61 -9.39 2.42
C VAL A 136 -1.38 -8.56 1.41
N LEU A 137 -1.94 -7.45 1.84
CA LEU A 137 -2.55 -6.47 0.96
C LEU A 137 -1.66 -5.22 0.87
N GLY A 138 -1.20 -4.93 -0.35
CA GLY A 138 -0.55 -3.66 -0.64
C GLY A 138 -1.58 -2.54 -0.81
N THR A 139 -1.24 -1.35 -0.35
CA THR A 139 -1.92 -0.10 -0.71
C THR A 139 -0.88 0.95 -1.04
N SER A 140 -1.24 1.97 -1.81
CA SER A 140 -0.27 2.99 -2.25
C SER A 140 0.95 2.37 -2.95
N VAL A 141 0.70 1.34 -3.74
CA VAL A 141 1.71 0.63 -4.55
C VAL A 141 1.45 0.93 -6.02
N THR A 142 2.41 1.55 -6.67
CA THR A 142 2.22 2.08 -8.02
C THR A 142 2.09 0.95 -9.06
N GLU A 143 3.06 0.05 -9.16
CA GLU A 143 3.06 -1.01 -10.15
C GLU A 143 3.59 -2.32 -9.53
N TYR A 144 2.70 -3.32 -9.40
CA TYR A 144 3.01 -4.58 -8.70
C TYR A 144 4.01 -5.45 -9.44
N GLY A 145 4.03 -5.41 -10.77
CA GLY A 145 5.02 -6.13 -11.57
C GLY A 145 6.42 -5.66 -11.27
N VAL A 146 6.63 -4.33 -11.24
CA VAL A 146 7.91 -3.70 -10.88
C VAL A 146 8.24 -3.95 -9.40
N ALA A 147 7.27 -3.72 -8.51
CA ALA A 147 7.46 -3.86 -7.07
C ALA A 147 7.93 -5.26 -6.67
N LEU A 148 7.39 -6.30 -7.31
CA LEU A 148 7.62 -7.70 -6.96
C LEU A 148 8.47 -8.46 -8.00
N GLY A 149 8.96 -7.78 -9.04
CA GLY A 149 9.78 -8.38 -10.09
C GLY A 149 9.04 -9.47 -10.88
N LEU A 150 7.75 -9.24 -11.19
CA LEU A 150 6.90 -10.20 -11.89
C LEU A 150 6.96 -9.98 -13.40
N ASP A 151 7.47 -10.95 -14.13
CA ASP A 151 7.43 -10.93 -15.59
C ASP A 151 5.99 -11.08 -16.10
N ASN A 152 5.59 -10.22 -17.05
CA ASN A 152 4.27 -10.25 -17.70
C ASN A 152 3.10 -10.14 -16.71
N PHE A 153 3.22 -9.28 -15.69
CA PHE A 153 2.14 -9.01 -14.75
C PHE A 153 0.84 -8.63 -15.48
N SER A 154 -0.26 -9.26 -15.10
CA SER A 154 -1.55 -9.13 -15.79
C SER A 154 -2.71 -8.74 -14.86
N GLY A 155 -2.39 -8.12 -13.72
CA GLY A 155 -3.37 -7.58 -12.78
C GLY A 155 -3.70 -8.47 -11.58
N THR A 156 -3.12 -9.69 -11.49
CA THR A 156 -3.23 -10.57 -10.32
C THR A 156 -1.85 -11.05 -9.92
N VAL A 157 -1.48 -10.86 -8.66
CA VAL A 157 -0.17 -11.33 -8.13
C VAL A 157 -0.21 -12.83 -7.87
N GLY A 158 -1.26 -13.29 -7.23
CA GLY A 158 -1.40 -14.69 -6.80
C GLY A 158 -0.71 -14.98 -5.46
N GLY A 159 -0.75 -16.24 -5.04
CA GLY A 159 -0.22 -16.65 -3.74
C GLY A 159 -0.96 -15.97 -2.58
N ASN A 160 -0.23 -15.34 -1.68
CA ASN A 160 -0.79 -14.65 -0.52
C ASN A 160 -0.76 -13.11 -0.65
N VAL A 161 -0.63 -12.57 -1.86
CA VAL A 161 -0.49 -11.12 -2.10
C VAL A 161 -1.55 -10.61 -3.07
N SER A 162 -2.17 -9.51 -2.72
CA SER A 162 -3.04 -8.68 -3.58
C SER A 162 -3.02 -7.22 -3.09
N GLY A 163 -4.00 -6.39 -3.47
CA GLY A 163 -4.14 -5.03 -2.96
C GLY A 163 -4.70 -4.04 -3.97
N THR A 164 -4.35 -2.78 -3.75
CA THR A 164 -4.76 -1.66 -4.59
C THR A 164 -3.55 -0.93 -5.17
N SER A 165 -3.72 -0.33 -6.35
CA SER A 165 -2.67 0.43 -7.02
C SER A 165 -3.02 1.93 -7.04
N ASP A 166 -2.04 2.76 -6.76
CA ASP A 166 -2.13 4.21 -6.86
C ASP A 166 -1.65 4.74 -8.22
N LEU A 167 -1.42 3.86 -9.18
CA LEU A 167 -0.96 4.23 -10.51
C LEU A 167 -1.99 5.11 -11.22
N ALA A 168 -1.71 6.40 -11.27
CA ALA A 168 -2.45 7.32 -12.11
C ALA A 168 -2.02 7.19 -13.59
N PRO A 169 -2.83 7.67 -14.56
CA PRO A 169 -2.46 7.63 -15.97
C PRO A 169 -1.25 8.52 -16.28
N LEU A 170 -0.05 7.95 -16.33
CA LEU A 170 1.23 8.67 -16.44
C LEU A 170 1.35 9.52 -17.71
N THR A 171 0.83 9.02 -18.84
CA THR A 171 0.84 9.79 -20.10
C THR A 171 -0.12 10.98 -20.05
N GLU A 172 -1.22 10.88 -19.28
CA GLU A 172 -2.13 12.00 -19.06
C GLU A 172 -1.54 13.02 -18.07
N GLN A 173 -0.74 12.58 -17.08
CA GLN A 173 0.06 13.49 -16.24
C GLN A 173 1.09 14.26 -17.09
N ALA A 174 1.74 13.58 -18.03
CA ALA A 174 2.66 14.22 -18.96
C ALA A 174 1.94 15.20 -19.91
N ASP A 175 0.75 14.85 -20.42
CA ASP A 175 -0.06 15.78 -21.22
C ASP A 175 -0.53 16.98 -20.39
N MET A 176 -0.81 16.82 -19.09
CA MET A 176 -1.11 17.94 -18.19
C MET A 176 0.05 18.94 -18.11
N ILE A 177 1.30 18.49 -18.12
CA ILE A 177 2.47 19.38 -18.17
C ILE A 177 2.41 20.25 -19.44
N LEU A 178 2.13 19.65 -20.60
CA LEU A 178 2.06 20.34 -21.88
C LEU A 178 0.82 21.25 -21.98
N GLU A 179 -0.28 20.87 -21.35
CA GLU A 179 -1.51 21.68 -21.26
C GLU A 179 -1.28 22.97 -20.46
N LEU A 180 -0.64 22.84 -19.30
CA LEU A 180 -0.40 23.97 -18.40
C LEU A 180 0.80 24.84 -18.84
N PHE A 181 1.81 24.26 -19.47
CA PHE A 181 3.06 24.89 -19.85
C PHE A 181 3.42 24.62 -21.31
N PRO A 182 2.62 25.10 -22.28
CA PRO A 182 2.82 24.79 -23.70
C PRO A 182 4.14 25.30 -24.29
N GLU A 183 4.79 26.27 -23.63
CA GLU A 183 6.08 26.84 -24.05
C GLU A 183 7.26 26.16 -23.40
N ALA A 184 7.04 25.19 -22.48
CA ALA A 184 8.12 24.48 -21.81
C ALA A 184 8.94 23.65 -22.81
N LYS A 185 10.26 23.74 -22.69
CA LYS A 185 11.24 23.03 -23.51
C LYS A 185 12.01 21.99 -22.68
N THR A 186 12.17 22.27 -21.41
CA THR A 186 12.91 21.43 -20.47
C THR A 186 12.05 21.08 -19.28
N VAL A 187 11.81 19.79 -19.06
CA VAL A 187 11.13 19.24 -17.90
C VAL A 187 12.16 18.56 -17.00
N GLY A 188 12.27 19.04 -15.77
CA GLY A 188 13.06 18.40 -14.72
C GLY A 188 12.26 17.26 -14.08
N LEU A 189 12.82 16.06 -14.05
CA LEU A 189 12.22 14.89 -13.41
C LEU A 189 12.88 14.70 -12.05
N LEU A 190 12.21 15.15 -10.98
CA LEU A 190 12.74 15.17 -9.61
C LEU A 190 12.18 13.96 -8.84
N TYR A 191 13.05 13.06 -8.37
CA TYR A 191 12.62 11.81 -7.75
C TYR A 191 13.68 11.16 -6.86
N CYS A 192 13.25 10.22 -6.01
CA CYS A 192 14.11 9.36 -5.21
C CYS A 192 14.55 8.13 -5.99
N SER A 193 15.86 7.99 -6.24
CA SER A 193 16.42 6.84 -6.97
C SER A 193 16.40 5.53 -6.18
N ALA A 194 16.11 5.59 -4.87
CA ALA A 194 15.96 4.41 -4.03
C ALA A 194 14.54 3.80 -4.09
N GLU A 195 13.59 4.48 -4.76
CA GLU A 195 12.20 4.05 -4.89
C GLU A 195 11.92 3.50 -6.30
N PRO A 196 11.70 2.17 -6.46
CA PRO A 196 11.42 1.56 -7.77
C PRO A 196 10.15 2.10 -8.44
N ASN A 197 9.12 2.45 -7.64
CA ASN A 197 7.90 3.09 -8.12
C ASN A 197 8.18 4.45 -8.78
N SER A 198 9.08 5.24 -8.22
CA SER A 198 9.44 6.55 -8.76
C SER A 198 10.23 6.43 -10.05
N GLU A 199 11.22 5.53 -10.10
CA GLU A 199 12.01 5.25 -11.31
C GLU A 199 11.13 4.79 -12.47
N TYR A 200 10.17 3.88 -12.21
CA TYR A 200 9.21 3.41 -13.21
C TYR A 200 8.38 4.55 -13.80
N GLN A 201 7.80 5.40 -12.95
CA GLN A 201 6.99 6.52 -13.39
C GLN A 201 7.80 7.54 -14.21
N VAL A 202 8.99 7.87 -13.71
CA VAL A 202 9.92 8.78 -14.39
C VAL A 202 10.29 8.25 -15.78
N GLN A 203 10.58 6.97 -15.89
CA GLN A 203 10.91 6.37 -17.20
C GLN A 203 9.76 6.52 -18.20
N VAL A 204 8.52 6.22 -17.78
CA VAL A 204 7.35 6.32 -18.68
C VAL A 204 7.09 7.76 -19.10
N VAL A 205 7.15 8.71 -18.15
CA VAL A 205 6.93 10.14 -18.44
C VAL A 205 8.04 10.70 -19.32
N GLU A 206 9.31 10.34 -19.07
CA GLU A 206 10.46 10.76 -19.87
C GLU A 206 10.34 10.27 -21.33
N GLU A 207 10.02 8.99 -21.52
CA GLU A 207 9.84 8.42 -22.86
C GLU A 207 8.71 9.14 -23.61
N TYR A 208 7.59 9.40 -22.95
CA TYR A 208 6.45 10.07 -23.54
C TYR A 208 6.75 11.52 -23.92
N LEU A 209 7.30 12.32 -23.00
CA LEU A 209 7.64 13.73 -23.22
C LEU A 209 8.75 13.90 -24.28
N THR A 210 9.76 13.03 -24.24
CA THR A 210 10.83 13.02 -25.27
C THR A 210 10.27 12.71 -26.64
N GLY A 211 9.30 11.79 -26.73
CA GLY A 211 8.55 11.51 -27.96
C GLY A 211 7.76 12.70 -28.50
N LYS A 212 7.42 13.67 -27.65
CA LYS A 212 6.77 14.94 -28.00
C LYS A 212 7.77 16.06 -28.32
N GLY A 213 9.07 15.80 -28.22
CA GLY A 213 10.13 16.78 -28.49
C GLY A 213 10.55 17.64 -27.30
N ILE A 214 10.15 17.28 -26.08
CA ILE A 214 10.56 17.93 -24.85
C ILE A 214 11.90 17.37 -24.36
N THR A 215 12.78 18.22 -23.88
CA THR A 215 14.01 17.80 -23.21
C THR A 215 13.69 17.43 -21.76
N CYS A 216 13.91 16.17 -21.39
CA CYS A 216 13.78 15.72 -20.01
C CYS A 216 15.17 15.61 -19.38
N VAL A 217 15.28 16.08 -18.12
CA VAL A 217 16.51 15.99 -17.32
C VAL A 217 16.19 15.35 -15.99
N ARG A 218 16.83 14.25 -15.65
CA ARG A 218 16.64 13.55 -14.39
C ARG A 218 17.41 14.20 -13.27
N TYR A 219 16.75 14.52 -12.19
CA TYR A 219 17.28 15.04 -10.94
C TYR A 219 16.94 14.08 -9.81
N SER A 220 17.83 13.13 -9.58
CA SER A 220 17.60 12.12 -8.54
C SER A 220 18.34 12.43 -7.25
N PHE A 221 17.69 12.17 -6.14
CA PHE A 221 18.27 12.13 -4.79
C PHE A 221 18.16 10.69 -4.25
N ALA A 222 19.01 10.33 -3.31
CA ALA A 222 19.00 8.98 -2.71
C ALA A 222 18.17 8.93 -1.41
N ASP A 223 18.12 10.04 -0.69
CA ASP A 223 17.38 10.20 0.56
C ASP A 223 17.01 11.69 0.80
N SER A 224 16.34 11.97 1.90
CA SER A 224 15.87 13.33 2.24
C SER A 224 16.97 14.37 2.45
N ASN A 225 18.23 13.97 2.72
CA ASN A 225 19.32 14.90 2.96
C ASN A 225 19.73 15.65 1.68
N ASP A 226 19.59 15.02 0.52
CA ASP A 226 19.99 15.58 -0.77
C ASP A 226 18.86 16.38 -1.45
N VAL A 227 17.61 16.28 -0.99
CA VAL A 227 16.43 16.89 -1.62
C VAL A 227 16.61 18.38 -1.88
N ALA A 228 17.08 19.15 -0.88
CA ALA A 228 17.22 20.60 -1.04
C ALA A 228 18.22 20.97 -2.14
N ALA A 229 19.38 20.31 -2.19
CA ALA A 229 20.43 20.61 -3.16
C ALA A 229 20.00 20.20 -4.58
N VAL A 230 19.39 19.03 -4.72
CA VAL A 230 18.93 18.51 -6.01
C VAL A 230 17.75 19.33 -6.54
N THR A 231 16.78 19.70 -5.68
CA THR A 231 15.65 20.57 -6.03
C THR A 231 16.13 21.94 -6.49
N THR A 232 17.11 22.54 -5.79
CA THR A 232 17.68 23.84 -6.19
C THR A 232 18.25 23.79 -7.60
N LYS A 233 18.95 22.71 -7.93
CA LYS A 233 19.49 22.51 -9.28
C LYS A 233 18.39 22.29 -10.30
N ALA A 234 17.42 21.43 -10.01
CA ALA A 234 16.28 21.17 -10.89
C ALA A 234 15.49 22.45 -11.20
N ALA A 235 15.23 23.27 -10.18
CA ALA A 235 14.50 24.52 -10.33
C ALA A 235 15.27 25.58 -11.15
N ALA A 236 16.60 25.57 -11.08
CA ALA A 236 17.42 26.50 -11.88
C ALA A 236 17.53 26.14 -13.36
N ASP A 237 17.44 24.85 -13.70
CA ASP A 237 17.75 24.32 -15.02
C ASP A 237 16.50 23.90 -15.82
N SER A 238 15.29 23.97 -15.23
CA SER A 238 14.05 23.46 -15.84
C SER A 238 12.98 24.54 -15.97
N ASP A 239 12.16 24.48 -17.03
CA ASP A 239 11.00 25.34 -17.21
C ASP A 239 9.84 24.90 -16.30
N VAL A 240 9.73 23.58 -16.05
CA VAL A 240 8.77 22.94 -15.15
C VAL A 240 9.40 21.68 -14.56
N ILE A 241 9.04 21.35 -13.34
CA ILE A 241 9.45 20.11 -12.67
C ILE A 241 8.26 19.14 -12.62
N TYR A 242 8.50 17.87 -12.91
CA TYR A 242 7.61 16.75 -12.63
C TYR A 242 8.15 15.98 -11.43
N ILE A 243 7.30 15.75 -10.44
CA ILE A 243 7.59 14.86 -9.30
C ILE A 243 6.60 13.71 -9.36
N PRO A 244 7.02 12.44 -9.54
CA PRO A 244 6.12 11.29 -9.55
C PRO A 244 5.47 11.06 -8.19
N THR A 245 4.69 10.01 -8.03
CA THR A 245 4.29 9.48 -6.73
C THR A 245 5.53 8.93 -6.03
N ASP A 246 6.13 9.78 -5.16
CA ASP A 246 7.44 9.57 -4.53
C ASP A 246 7.34 9.86 -3.03
N ASN A 247 7.55 8.84 -2.20
CA ASN A 247 7.33 8.94 -0.74
C ASN A 247 8.35 9.86 -0.07
N THR A 248 9.59 9.86 -0.54
CA THR A 248 10.64 10.74 0.01
C THR A 248 10.36 12.20 -0.35
N ALA A 249 9.96 12.49 -1.59
CA ALA A 249 9.54 13.82 -1.99
C ALA A 249 8.30 14.28 -1.22
N ALA A 250 7.31 13.41 -1.04
CA ALA A 250 6.08 13.67 -0.29
C ALA A 250 6.36 14.05 1.17
N SER A 251 7.37 13.43 1.81
CA SER A 251 7.80 13.78 3.17
C SER A 251 8.60 15.09 3.25
N CYS A 252 9.03 15.66 2.11
CA CYS A 252 9.90 16.84 2.01
C CYS A 252 9.23 18.02 1.28
N THR A 253 7.92 18.03 1.12
CA THR A 253 7.19 19.00 0.27
C THR A 253 7.40 20.45 0.71
N GLU A 254 7.53 20.74 2.02
CA GLU A 254 7.82 22.08 2.52
C GLU A 254 9.18 22.58 2.01
N THR A 255 10.20 21.75 2.06
CA THR A 255 11.55 22.08 1.55
C THR A 255 11.51 22.33 0.05
N ILE A 256 10.87 21.44 -0.70
CA ILE A 256 10.72 21.56 -2.16
C ILE A 256 9.94 22.83 -2.50
N GLY A 257 8.78 23.05 -1.85
CA GLY A 257 7.90 24.18 -2.08
C GLY A 257 8.59 25.53 -1.88
N ASN A 258 9.35 25.68 -0.79
CA ASN A 258 10.12 26.88 -0.53
C ASN A 258 11.15 27.18 -1.63
N ILE A 259 11.81 26.16 -2.16
CA ILE A 259 12.83 26.30 -3.21
C ILE A 259 12.18 26.69 -4.54
N VAL A 260 11.16 25.96 -4.96
CA VAL A 260 10.53 26.18 -6.28
C VAL A 260 9.76 27.50 -6.34
N LEU A 261 9.14 27.93 -5.24
CA LEU A 261 8.52 29.25 -5.13
C LEU A 261 9.54 30.37 -5.28
N ASN A 262 10.69 30.28 -4.58
CA ASN A 262 11.75 31.29 -4.69
C ASN A 262 12.39 31.31 -6.09
N ALA A 263 12.45 30.19 -6.77
CA ALA A 263 12.96 30.10 -8.14
C ALA A 263 11.93 30.53 -9.19
N GLY A 264 10.64 30.52 -8.86
CA GLY A 264 9.56 30.78 -9.80
C GLY A 264 9.30 29.58 -10.74
N THR A 265 9.74 28.38 -10.38
CA THR A 265 9.65 27.18 -11.23
C THR A 265 8.46 26.33 -10.80
N PRO A 266 7.45 26.13 -11.67
CA PRO A 266 6.26 25.34 -11.32
C PRO A 266 6.56 23.85 -11.21
N VAL A 267 5.76 23.16 -10.37
CA VAL A 267 5.80 21.71 -10.19
C VAL A 267 4.47 21.10 -10.58
N VAL A 268 4.47 20.09 -11.46
CA VAL A 268 3.34 19.18 -11.67
C VAL A 268 3.63 17.90 -10.90
N ALA A 269 2.69 17.53 -10.03
CA ALA A 269 2.87 16.44 -9.08
C ALA A 269 2.14 15.16 -9.51
N GLY A 270 2.73 14.03 -9.22
CA GLY A 270 2.15 12.70 -9.47
C GLY A 270 1.04 12.33 -8.49
N GLU A 271 0.99 13.01 -7.31
CA GLU A 271 -0.02 12.72 -6.30
C GLU A 271 -0.44 13.99 -5.53
N GLN A 272 -1.56 13.86 -4.80
CA GLN A 272 -2.29 14.95 -4.18
C GLN A 272 -1.49 15.64 -3.04
N GLY A 273 -0.81 14.88 -2.18
CA GLY A 273 -0.06 15.43 -1.05
C GLY A 273 1.15 16.25 -1.50
N ILE A 274 1.88 15.78 -2.52
CA ILE A 274 2.96 16.55 -3.15
C ILE A 274 2.40 17.82 -3.78
N CYS A 275 1.26 17.73 -4.48
CA CYS A 275 0.62 18.90 -5.08
C CYS A 275 0.21 19.93 -4.02
N ALA A 276 -0.39 19.48 -2.92
CA ALA A 276 -0.80 20.35 -1.81
C ALA A 276 0.40 21.08 -1.18
N GLY A 277 1.53 20.40 -1.05
CA GLY A 277 2.72 20.96 -0.41
C GLY A 277 3.62 21.79 -1.32
N CYS A 278 3.72 21.47 -2.61
CA CYS A 278 4.68 22.15 -3.51
C CYS A 278 4.28 22.19 -4.99
N GLY A 279 3.20 21.54 -5.39
CA GLY A 279 2.78 21.48 -6.79
C GLY A 279 1.72 22.50 -7.16
N VAL A 280 1.60 22.80 -8.46
CA VAL A 280 0.54 23.64 -9.01
C VAL A 280 -0.66 22.83 -9.44
N ALA A 281 -0.44 21.61 -9.94
CA ALA A 281 -1.51 20.71 -10.37
C ALA A 281 -1.08 19.24 -10.27
N THR A 282 -2.08 18.37 -10.24
CA THR A 282 -1.93 16.91 -10.24
C THR A 282 -3.09 16.23 -10.96
N LEU A 283 -2.83 15.08 -11.55
CA LEU A 283 -3.85 14.09 -11.92
C LEU A 283 -3.67 12.93 -10.95
N SER A 284 -4.48 12.87 -9.92
CA SER A 284 -4.30 11.98 -8.78
C SER A 284 -5.58 11.27 -8.37
N ILE A 285 -5.43 10.26 -7.56
CA ILE A 285 -6.49 9.48 -6.93
C ILE A 285 -6.72 9.95 -5.50
N SER A 286 -7.85 9.55 -4.89
CA SER A 286 -8.09 9.67 -3.46
C SER A 286 -7.38 8.53 -2.72
N TYR A 287 -6.39 8.84 -1.90
CA TYR A 287 -5.69 7.85 -1.09
C TYR A 287 -6.54 7.29 0.04
N TYR A 288 -7.45 8.10 0.59
CA TYR A 288 -8.44 7.60 1.54
C TYR A 288 -9.33 6.51 0.91
N ASP A 289 -9.91 6.79 -0.29
CA ASP A 289 -10.76 5.80 -0.98
C ASP A 289 -9.97 4.56 -1.40
N LEU A 290 -8.68 4.72 -1.76
CA LEU A 290 -7.79 3.63 -2.07
C LEU A 290 -7.58 2.72 -0.85
N GLY A 291 -7.28 3.31 0.30
CA GLY A 291 -7.15 2.61 1.57
C GLY A 291 -8.44 1.93 2.00
N TYR A 292 -9.57 2.66 1.89
CA TYR A 292 -10.89 2.11 2.19
C TYR A 292 -11.20 0.88 1.33
N LYS A 293 -10.88 0.94 0.02
CA LYS A 293 -11.00 -0.20 -0.88
C LYS A 293 -10.11 -1.37 -0.47
N THR A 294 -8.90 -1.10 0.00
CA THR A 294 -8.00 -2.14 0.53
C THR A 294 -8.59 -2.80 1.78
N GLY A 295 -9.24 -2.01 2.64
CA GLY A 295 -9.95 -2.52 3.82
C GLY A 295 -11.17 -3.38 3.47
N GLU A 296 -11.95 -3.01 2.45
CA GLU A 296 -13.02 -3.89 1.92
C GLU A 296 -12.47 -5.23 1.41
N MET A 297 -11.32 -5.22 0.72
CA MET A 297 -10.65 -6.45 0.27
C MET A 297 -10.17 -7.27 1.46
N ALA A 298 -9.63 -6.63 2.50
CA ALA A 298 -9.21 -7.29 3.74
C ALA A 298 -10.38 -7.96 4.46
N ALA A 299 -11.53 -7.29 4.55
CA ALA A 299 -12.73 -7.87 5.15
C ALA A 299 -13.17 -9.14 4.45
N GLN A 300 -13.19 -9.16 3.11
CA GLN A 300 -13.55 -10.35 2.32
C GLN A 300 -12.56 -11.51 2.54
N ILE A 301 -11.28 -11.23 2.75
CA ILE A 301 -10.27 -12.25 3.03
C ILE A 301 -10.45 -12.80 4.45
N LEU A 302 -10.61 -11.92 5.44
CA LEU A 302 -10.73 -12.30 6.85
C LEU A 302 -12.01 -13.11 7.12
N THR A 303 -13.11 -12.81 6.41
CA THR A 303 -14.36 -13.59 6.50
C THR A 303 -14.35 -14.87 5.67
N GLY A 304 -13.33 -15.08 4.82
CA GLY A 304 -13.24 -16.22 3.90
C GLY A 304 -14.17 -16.12 2.69
N GLU A 305 -14.73 -14.94 2.41
CA GLU A 305 -15.57 -14.69 1.23
C GLU A 305 -14.75 -14.63 -0.06
N ALA A 306 -13.47 -14.25 0.02
CA ALA A 306 -12.58 -14.19 -1.12
C ALA A 306 -11.25 -14.91 -0.88
N ASP A 307 -10.73 -15.51 -1.96
CA ASP A 307 -9.38 -16.09 -1.99
C ASP A 307 -8.40 -15.04 -2.53
N ILE A 308 -7.48 -14.59 -1.69
CA ILE A 308 -6.48 -13.57 -2.05
C ILE A 308 -5.68 -13.95 -3.29
N SER A 309 -5.43 -15.25 -3.51
CA SER A 309 -4.67 -15.73 -4.68
C SER A 309 -5.36 -15.46 -6.01
N GLN A 310 -6.65 -15.21 -5.99
CA GLN A 310 -7.49 -14.92 -7.16
C GLN A 310 -7.90 -13.44 -7.24
N MET A 311 -7.60 -12.66 -6.20
CA MET A 311 -7.95 -11.23 -6.19
C MET A 311 -7.07 -10.45 -7.14
N ALA A 312 -7.71 -9.73 -8.07
CA ALA A 312 -7.02 -8.78 -8.92
C ALA A 312 -6.67 -7.51 -8.13
N ILE A 313 -5.59 -6.85 -8.53
CA ILE A 313 -5.27 -5.51 -8.05
C ILE A 313 -6.39 -4.55 -8.44
N ALA A 314 -6.87 -3.78 -7.48
CA ALA A 314 -7.90 -2.77 -7.72
C ALA A 314 -7.26 -1.39 -7.94
N TYR A 315 -7.96 -0.54 -8.70
CA TYR A 315 -7.52 0.81 -9.07
C TYR A 315 -8.59 1.82 -8.67
N ALA A 316 -8.15 3.02 -8.29
CA ALA A 316 -9.05 4.15 -8.04
C ALA A 316 -9.11 5.09 -9.26
N PRO A 317 -10.24 5.78 -9.50
CA PRO A 317 -10.33 6.79 -10.55
C PRO A 317 -9.46 8.00 -10.23
N ALA A 318 -8.78 8.54 -11.25
CA ALA A 318 -7.99 9.75 -11.13
C ALA A 318 -8.82 10.99 -11.49
N ALA A 319 -8.50 12.12 -10.86
CA ALA A 319 -9.09 13.42 -11.12
C ALA A 319 -8.03 14.50 -11.27
N LYS A 320 -8.28 15.49 -12.14
CA LYS A 320 -7.44 16.69 -12.27
C LYS A 320 -7.73 17.65 -11.13
N MET A 321 -6.69 18.01 -10.38
CA MET A 321 -6.76 18.93 -9.26
C MET A 321 -5.66 19.97 -9.36
N TYR A 322 -5.85 21.12 -8.71
CA TYR A 322 -4.85 22.18 -8.65
C TYR A 322 -4.76 22.80 -7.26
N ASN A 323 -3.60 23.32 -6.94
CA ASN A 323 -3.33 24.05 -5.70
C ASN A 323 -3.50 25.57 -5.93
N PRO A 324 -4.59 26.17 -5.43
CA PRO A 324 -4.86 27.59 -5.66
C PRO A 324 -3.74 28.50 -5.13
N THR A 325 -3.17 28.18 -3.98
CA THR A 325 -2.12 28.97 -3.33
C THR A 325 -0.84 29.02 -4.17
N MET A 326 -0.41 27.85 -4.67
CA MET A 326 0.78 27.76 -5.52
C MET A 326 0.54 28.42 -6.88
N CYS A 327 -0.64 28.24 -7.46
CA CYS A 327 -1.02 28.87 -8.72
C CYS A 327 -1.05 30.41 -8.61
N GLU A 328 -1.60 30.96 -7.52
CA GLU A 328 -1.61 32.39 -7.26
C GLU A 328 -0.16 32.93 -7.07
N ALA A 329 0.65 32.27 -6.25
CA ALA A 329 2.03 32.67 -5.98
C ALA A 329 2.91 32.69 -7.25
N LEU A 330 2.68 31.75 -8.17
CA LEU A 330 3.43 31.63 -9.44
C LEU A 330 2.72 32.29 -10.61
N ASN A 331 1.57 32.97 -10.39
CA ASN A 331 0.77 33.63 -11.42
C ASN A 331 0.36 32.68 -12.57
N ILE A 332 -0.06 31.47 -12.20
CA ILE A 332 -0.49 30.43 -13.14
C ILE A 332 -2.02 30.38 -13.21
N THR A 333 -2.56 30.38 -14.42
CA THR A 333 -3.98 30.18 -14.67
C THR A 333 -4.22 28.74 -15.09
N VAL A 334 -5.08 28.05 -14.37
CA VAL A 334 -5.46 26.67 -14.66
C VAL A 334 -6.67 26.65 -15.57
N PRO A 335 -6.70 25.80 -16.62
CA PRO A 335 -7.86 25.65 -17.50
C PRO A 335 -9.11 25.09 -16.78
N ASP A 336 -10.27 25.18 -17.43
CA ASP A 336 -11.48 24.51 -16.96
C ASP A 336 -11.27 22.98 -16.86
N GLY A 337 -11.94 22.35 -15.90
CA GLY A 337 -11.87 20.89 -15.71
C GLY A 337 -10.95 20.44 -14.59
N TYR A 338 -10.28 21.38 -13.92
CA TYR A 338 -9.52 21.11 -12.70
C TYR A 338 -10.33 21.48 -11.45
N THR A 339 -10.26 20.67 -10.43
CA THR A 339 -10.89 20.94 -9.12
C THR A 339 -9.86 21.58 -8.19
N ALA A 340 -10.25 22.69 -7.55
CA ALA A 340 -9.39 23.29 -6.53
C ALA A 340 -9.22 22.34 -5.34
N MET A 341 -8.00 22.21 -4.85
CA MET A 341 -7.71 21.55 -3.57
C MET A 341 -8.10 22.48 -2.42
N GLU A 342 -8.60 21.89 -1.32
CA GLU A 342 -8.97 22.63 -0.10
C GLU A 342 -7.72 23.00 0.75
#